data_7b59e5b5eb8edbf9f1a17bee6dd10c01
#
_entry.id   7b59e5b5eb8edbf9f1a17bee6dd10c01
#
_cell.length_a   1.000
_cell.length_b   1.000
_cell.length_c   1.000
_cell.angle_alpha   90.00
_cell.angle_beta   90.00
_cell.angle_gamma   90.00
#
_symmetry.space_group_name_H-M   'P 1'
#
loop_
_entity.id
_entity.type
_entity.pdbx_description
1 polymer ?
#
loop_
_entity_poly.entity_id
_entity_poly.type
_entity_poly.pdbx_seq_one_letter_code
_entity_poly.pdbx_strand_id
1 'polypeptide(L)'
;ITVGYGMTECGPLICYEDPALFKPGSCGRVLPGHLEARIESADPKNIPGELLVRGEHVMKGYFKNEAATEAVLEEEGWLHTGDMCTMDEDGTLYIRGRCKNMILSGSGQNIYPEEIEERLNNLYMVAESLVIENNGKLTALVVPDYELANAEHIDMERLPEIMNENLQQLNTMVAAYEKVANIVIHREEFIKTPKRSIKRYLYTAERLNLQQ
;
A
#
# COMPACT_ATOMS: atom_id res chain seq x y z
N ILE A 1 13.52 -14.85 -8.60
CA ILE A 1 12.33 -13.99 -8.73
C ILE A 1 12.82 -12.55 -8.66
N THR A 2 12.29 -11.70 -9.51
CA THR A 2 12.46 -10.24 -9.46
C THR A 2 11.10 -9.57 -9.59
N VAL A 3 11.02 -8.31 -9.19
CA VAL A 3 9.81 -7.49 -9.26
C VAL A 3 10.09 -6.29 -10.14
N GLY A 4 9.13 -5.93 -10.99
CA GLY A 4 9.11 -4.66 -11.70
C GLY A 4 7.99 -3.79 -11.16
N TYR A 5 8.20 -2.48 -11.16
CA TYR A 5 7.19 -1.50 -10.81
C TYR A 5 6.99 -0.51 -11.95
N GLY A 6 5.74 -0.14 -12.13
CA GLY A 6 5.38 0.89 -13.10
C GLY A 6 3.88 1.14 -13.16
N MET A 7 3.50 2.04 -14.07
CA MET A 7 2.12 2.44 -14.28
C MET A 7 1.86 2.73 -15.75
N THR A 8 0.60 2.69 -16.15
CA THR A 8 0.19 2.93 -17.55
C THR A 8 0.68 4.29 -18.08
N GLU A 9 0.66 5.28 -17.21
CA GLU A 9 1.08 6.66 -17.49
C GLU A 9 2.60 6.79 -17.77
N CYS A 10 3.38 5.72 -17.51
CA CYS A 10 4.84 5.67 -17.71
C CYS A 10 5.29 4.56 -18.67
N GLY A 11 4.42 4.05 -19.51
CA GLY A 11 4.68 3.21 -20.65
C GLY A 11 5.35 1.85 -20.55
N PRO A 12 4.98 0.90 -19.68
CA PRO A 12 4.41 0.92 -18.33
C PRO A 12 5.45 0.75 -17.21
N LEU A 13 6.76 0.64 -17.49
CA LEU A 13 7.79 0.22 -16.54
C LEU A 13 8.63 1.43 -16.06
N ILE A 14 8.75 1.58 -14.75
CA ILE A 14 9.58 2.60 -14.09
C ILE A 14 10.86 1.97 -13.53
N CYS A 15 10.70 0.86 -12.80
CA CYS A 15 11.80 0.17 -12.12
C CYS A 15 11.86 -1.30 -12.50
N TYR A 16 13.07 -1.81 -12.54
CA TYR A 16 13.37 -3.23 -12.72
C TYR A 16 14.77 -3.53 -12.21
N GLU A 17 15.01 -4.78 -11.81
CA GLU A 17 16.35 -5.23 -11.44
C GLU A 17 16.62 -6.65 -11.91
N ASP A 18 17.87 -6.93 -12.24
CA ASP A 18 18.34 -8.28 -12.49
C ASP A 18 18.11 -9.15 -11.24
N PRO A 19 17.59 -10.39 -11.39
CA PRO A 19 17.37 -11.29 -10.27
C PRO A 19 18.59 -11.52 -9.38
N ALA A 20 19.80 -11.41 -9.92
CA ALA A 20 21.04 -11.57 -9.18
C ALA A 20 21.39 -10.37 -8.29
N LEU A 21 20.83 -9.19 -8.59
CA LEU A 21 21.08 -7.93 -7.87
C LEU A 21 19.86 -7.47 -7.07
N PHE A 22 18.77 -8.19 -7.17
CA PHE A 22 17.50 -7.82 -6.55
C PHE A 22 17.58 -7.79 -5.02
N LYS A 23 17.17 -6.67 -4.44
CA LYS A 23 17.07 -6.50 -3.00
C LYS A 23 15.65 -6.86 -2.53
N PRO A 24 15.47 -7.76 -1.56
CA PRO A 24 14.16 -8.10 -1.01
C PRO A 24 13.39 -6.85 -0.53
N GLY A 25 12.09 -6.80 -0.83
CA GLY A 25 11.22 -5.67 -0.48
C GLY A 25 11.34 -4.45 -1.41
N SER A 26 12.28 -4.45 -2.38
CA SER A 26 12.42 -3.37 -3.35
C SER A 26 11.60 -3.62 -4.61
N CYS A 27 11.50 -2.56 -5.44
CA CYS A 27 10.97 -2.64 -6.80
C CYS A 27 12.08 -2.64 -7.86
N GLY A 28 13.35 -2.75 -7.40
CA GLY A 28 14.51 -2.59 -8.27
C GLY A 28 14.91 -1.13 -8.48
N ARG A 29 15.85 -0.90 -9.39
CA ARG A 29 16.34 0.44 -9.73
C ARG A 29 15.53 1.06 -10.86
N VAL A 30 15.43 2.38 -10.83
CA VAL A 30 14.83 3.16 -11.92
C VAL A 30 15.58 2.87 -13.23
N LEU A 31 14.86 2.71 -14.33
CA LEU A 31 15.43 2.39 -15.63
C LEU A 31 16.42 3.46 -16.09
N PRO A 32 17.71 3.13 -16.19
CA PRO A 32 18.74 4.11 -16.50
C PRO A 32 18.61 4.65 -17.93
N GLY A 33 18.84 5.97 -18.08
CA GLY A 33 18.89 6.64 -19.38
C GLY A 33 17.52 6.89 -20.04
N HIS A 34 16.42 6.44 -19.46
CA HIS A 34 15.07 6.62 -20.02
C HIS A 34 14.14 7.41 -19.11
N LEU A 35 14.35 7.30 -17.80
CA LEU A 35 13.57 7.99 -16.78
C LEU A 35 14.48 8.63 -15.74
N GLU A 36 14.07 9.82 -15.32
CA GLU A 36 14.54 10.46 -14.10
C GLU A 36 13.48 10.20 -13.02
N ALA A 37 13.95 10.00 -11.78
CA ALA A 37 13.07 9.85 -10.63
C ALA A 37 13.55 10.71 -9.49
N ARG A 38 12.61 11.30 -8.75
CA ARG A 38 12.87 11.99 -7.49
C ARG A 38 11.83 11.62 -6.46
N ILE A 39 12.23 11.62 -5.19
CA ILE A 39 11.31 11.47 -4.05
C ILE A 39 11.15 12.86 -3.45
N GLU A 40 9.92 13.32 -3.26
CA GLU A 40 9.62 14.56 -2.54
C GLU A 40 9.78 14.37 -1.04
N SER A 41 11.03 14.34 -0.60
CA SER A 41 11.42 14.16 0.80
C SER A 41 12.70 14.91 1.11
N ALA A 42 12.82 15.38 2.35
CA ALA A 42 14.07 15.97 2.85
C ALA A 42 15.18 14.91 3.03
N ASP A 43 14.82 13.66 3.21
CA ASP A 43 15.72 12.49 3.30
C ASP A 43 15.08 11.30 2.58
N PRO A 44 15.25 11.20 1.25
CA PRO A 44 14.60 10.15 0.44
C PRO A 44 14.92 8.73 0.86
N LYS A 45 16.01 8.51 1.58
CA LYS A 45 16.41 7.19 2.05
C LYS A 45 15.61 6.73 3.28
N ASN A 46 15.33 7.65 4.21
CA ASN A 46 14.76 7.32 5.51
C ASN A 46 13.33 7.84 5.70
N ILE A 47 12.96 8.90 4.99
CA ILE A 47 11.64 9.54 5.09
C ILE A 47 10.91 9.37 3.77
N PRO A 48 9.80 8.60 3.75
CA PRO A 48 9.00 8.42 2.54
C PRO A 48 8.47 9.76 2.01
N GLY A 49 8.51 9.91 0.68
CA GLY A 49 7.92 11.02 -0.04
C GLY A 49 7.24 10.52 -1.31
N GLU A 50 6.47 11.37 -1.97
CA GLU A 50 5.88 11.03 -3.24
C GLU A 50 6.96 10.80 -4.30
N LEU A 51 6.82 9.72 -5.06
CA LEU A 51 7.65 9.47 -6.23
C LEU A 51 7.16 10.31 -7.40
N LEU A 52 8.06 11.13 -7.94
CA LEU A 52 7.87 11.80 -9.22
C LEU A 52 8.81 11.22 -10.26
N VAL A 53 8.33 11.08 -11.49
CA VAL A 53 9.12 10.58 -12.62
C VAL A 53 8.98 11.50 -13.81
N ARG A 54 10.08 11.57 -14.60
CA ARG A 54 10.14 12.35 -15.84
C ARG A 54 10.92 11.58 -16.90
N GLY A 55 10.48 11.62 -18.14
CA GLY A 55 11.18 11.00 -19.25
C GLY A 55 10.30 10.77 -20.48
N GLU A 56 10.89 10.15 -21.50
CA GLU A 56 10.21 9.91 -22.78
C GLU A 56 9.02 8.96 -22.67
N HIS A 57 8.99 8.14 -21.64
CA HIS A 57 7.92 7.16 -21.36
C HIS A 57 6.70 7.78 -20.68
N VAL A 58 6.82 8.98 -20.15
CA VAL A 58 5.71 9.65 -19.46
C VAL A 58 4.67 10.06 -20.47
N MET A 59 3.40 9.81 -20.14
CA MET A 59 2.26 10.17 -20.98
C MET A 59 2.23 11.68 -21.29
N LYS A 60 1.62 12.04 -22.42
CA LYS A 60 1.34 13.44 -22.75
C LYS A 60 0.15 14.02 -22.00
N GLY A 61 -0.69 13.17 -21.43
CA GLY A 61 -1.88 13.54 -20.67
C GLY A 61 -3.03 12.56 -20.87
N TYR A 62 -4.10 12.78 -20.13
CA TYR A 62 -5.34 12.02 -20.26
C TYR A 62 -6.18 12.58 -21.41
N PHE A 63 -6.64 11.71 -22.30
CA PHE A 63 -7.39 12.10 -23.48
C PHE A 63 -8.68 12.87 -23.13
N LYS A 64 -8.80 14.09 -23.64
CA LYS A 64 -9.93 15.02 -23.39
C LYS A 64 -10.20 15.28 -21.92
N ASN A 65 -9.19 15.22 -21.06
CA ASN A 65 -9.32 15.49 -19.63
C ASN A 65 -8.11 16.30 -19.13
N GLU A 66 -8.12 17.58 -19.47
CA GLU A 66 -7.06 18.53 -19.16
C GLU A 66 -6.90 18.71 -17.64
N ALA A 67 -8.01 18.87 -16.92
CA ALA A 67 -7.98 19.01 -15.47
C ALA A 67 -7.35 17.81 -14.74
N ALA A 68 -7.62 16.59 -15.20
CA ALA A 68 -6.95 15.39 -14.63
C ALA A 68 -5.47 15.33 -15.02
N THR A 69 -5.08 15.86 -16.17
CA THR A 69 -3.68 15.93 -16.61
C THR A 69 -2.90 16.93 -15.76
N GLU A 70 -3.40 18.13 -15.61
CA GLU A 70 -2.81 19.20 -14.79
C GLU A 70 -2.67 18.81 -13.32
N ALA A 71 -3.58 17.96 -12.83
CA ALA A 71 -3.55 17.48 -11.45
C ALA A 71 -2.38 16.51 -11.15
N VAL A 72 -1.74 15.94 -12.19
CA VAL A 72 -0.68 14.91 -12.00
C VAL A 72 0.58 15.17 -12.82
N LEU A 73 0.57 16.09 -13.78
CA LEU A 73 1.70 16.35 -14.66
C LEU A 73 2.09 17.83 -14.56
N GLU A 74 3.30 18.09 -14.06
CA GLU A 74 3.88 19.43 -13.96
C GLU A 74 4.29 19.96 -15.36
N GLU A 75 4.37 21.28 -15.53
CA GLU A 75 4.83 21.92 -16.77
C GLU A 75 6.22 21.45 -17.22
N GLU A 76 7.09 21.13 -16.26
CA GLU A 76 8.44 20.62 -16.52
C GLU A 76 8.48 19.13 -16.88
N GLY A 77 7.30 18.46 -16.99
CA GLY A 77 7.16 17.07 -17.39
C GLY A 77 7.35 16.05 -16.27
N TRP A 78 7.32 16.48 -15.00
CA TRP A 78 7.29 15.60 -13.86
C TRP A 78 5.87 15.06 -13.64
N LEU A 79 5.76 13.74 -13.57
CA LEU A 79 4.51 13.04 -13.28
C LEU A 79 4.48 12.62 -11.80
N HIS A 80 3.47 13.07 -11.09
CA HIS A 80 3.11 12.61 -9.76
C HIS A 80 2.52 11.20 -9.86
N THR A 81 3.21 10.20 -9.32
CA THR A 81 2.76 8.80 -9.38
C THR A 81 1.64 8.51 -8.39
N GLY A 82 1.51 9.31 -7.33
CA GLY A 82 0.64 9.05 -6.20
C GLY A 82 1.14 7.93 -5.29
N ASP A 83 2.39 7.46 -5.48
CA ASP A 83 3.01 6.42 -4.66
C ASP A 83 4.03 7.02 -3.71
N MET A 84 3.93 6.67 -2.42
CA MET A 84 4.90 7.03 -1.39
C MET A 84 6.04 6.03 -1.42
N CYS A 85 7.27 6.54 -1.53
CA CYS A 85 8.46 5.71 -1.73
C CYS A 85 9.64 6.20 -0.88
N THR A 86 10.59 5.30 -0.64
CA THR A 86 11.96 5.64 -0.26
C THR A 86 12.92 5.15 -1.35
N MET A 87 14.11 5.74 -1.42
CA MET A 87 15.10 5.39 -2.43
C MET A 87 16.50 5.35 -1.82
N ASP A 88 17.20 4.26 -2.02
CA ASP A 88 18.60 4.11 -1.63
C ASP A 88 19.53 4.99 -2.49
N GLU A 89 20.76 5.18 -2.04
CA GLU A 89 21.79 5.94 -2.76
C GLU A 89 22.15 5.38 -4.14
N ASP A 90 21.92 4.07 -4.35
CA ASP A 90 22.14 3.40 -5.63
C ASP A 90 20.92 3.44 -6.57
N GLY A 91 19.86 4.18 -6.18
CA GLY A 91 18.62 4.29 -6.96
C GLY A 91 17.65 3.14 -6.79
N THR A 92 17.87 2.24 -5.83
CA THR A 92 16.90 1.18 -5.51
C THR A 92 15.67 1.78 -4.83
N LEU A 93 14.49 1.50 -5.36
CA LEU A 93 13.20 2.06 -4.94
C LEU A 93 12.42 1.07 -4.06
N TYR A 94 11.79 1.60 -3.01
CA TYR A 94 10.91 0.86 -2.11
C TYR A 94 9.57 1.58 -1.99
N ILE A 95 8.47 0.92 -2.36
CA ILE A 95 7.13 1.46 -2.21
C ILE A 95 6.67 1.24 -0.77
N ARG A 96 6.08 2.30 -0.18
CA ARG A 96 5.54 2.30 1.19
C ARG A 96 4.02 2.27 1.18
N GLY A 97 3.38 2.88 0.19
CA GLY A 97 1.94 2.94 0.05
C GLY A 97 1.50 3.98 -0.96
N ARG A 98 0.22 4.35 -0.89
CA ARG A 98 -0.36 5.39 -1.76
C ARG A 98 -0.55 6.68 -0.99
N CYS A 99 -0.21 7.83 -1.58
CA CYS A 99 -0.40 9.16 -1.00
C CYS A 99 -1.82 9.35 -0.44
N LYS A 100 -2.83 8.98 -1.22
CA LYS A 100 -4.25 9.12 -0.87
C LYS A 100 -4.77 8.19 0.23
N ASN A 101 -4.01 7.13 0.54
CA ASN A 101 -4.40 6.14 1.55
C ASN A 101 -3.66 6.37 2.87
N MET A 102 -2.64 7.23 2.87
CA MET A 102 -1.88 7.56 4.05
C MET A 102 -2.79 8.09 5.15
N ILE A 103 -2.60 7.59 6.36
CA ILE A 103 -3.31 8.00 7.57
C ILE A 103 -2.36 8.83 8.42
N LEU A 104 -2.81 10.00 8.86
CA LEU A 104 -2.04 10.81 9.79
C LEU A 104 -2.34 10.37 11.22
N SER A 105 -1.32 9.91 11.95
CA SER A 105 -1.48 9.54 13.35
C SER A 105 -1.77 10.75 14.24
N GLY A 106 -2.35 10.54 15.40
CA GLY A 106 -2.57 11.60 16.39
C GLY A 106 -1.29 12.28 16.89
N SER A 107 -0.12 11.67 16.66
CA SER A 107 1.21 12.22 16.94
C SER A 107 1.88 12.88 15.74
N GLY A 108 1.17 13.02 14.61
CA GLY A 108 1.67 13.68 13.40
C GLY A 108 2.56 12.81 12.51
N GLN A 109 2.62 11.50 12.73
CA GLN A 109 3.38 10.57 11.91
C GLN A 109 2.52 10.00 10.79
N ASN A 110 3.12 9.80 9.63
CA ASN A 110 2.48 9.16 8.50
C ASN A 110 2.42 7.64 8.73
N ILE A 111 1.24 7.07 8.56
CA ILE A 111 0.99 5.64 8.60
C ILE A 111 0.63 5.20 7.18
N TYR A 112 1.27 4.14 6.73
CA TYR A 112 1.00 3.52 5.43
C TYR A 112 0.22 2.22 5.64
N PRO A 113 -1.12 2.23 5.45
CA PRO A 113 -1.97 1.07 5.75
C PRO A 113 -1.53 -0.18 5.01
N GLU A 114 -1.00 -0.02 3.80
CA GLU A 114 -0.55 -1.12 2.96
C GLU A 114 0.59 -1.93 3.60
N GLU A 115 1.50 -1.28 4.32
CA GLU A 115 2.59 -1.98 5.04
C GLU A 115 2.07 -2.83 6.20
N ILE A 116 1.04 -2.35 6.89
CA ILE A 116 0.40 -3.09 7.98
C ILE A 116 -0.41 -4.27 7.41
N GLU A 117 -1.14 -4.02 6.32
CA GLU A 117 -1.93 -5.03 5.60
C GLU A 117 -1.05 -6.15 5.03
N GLU A 118 0.11 -5.81 4.47
CA GLU A 118 1.06 -6.81 3.98
C GLU A 118 1.48 -7.77 5.09
N ARG A 119 1.80 -7.24 6.27
CA ARG A 119 2.17 -8.07 7.43
C ARG A 119 0.99 -8.90 7.92
N LEU A 120 -0.20 -8.31 7.99
CA LEU A 120 -1.41 -8.99 8.45
C LEU A 120 -1.83 -10.10 7.49
N ASN A 121 -1.72 -9.87 6.17
CA ASN A 121 -2.05 -10.85 5.13
C ASN A 121 -1.11 -12.08 5.13
N ASN A 122 0.05 -11.99 5.80
CA ASN A 122 0.96 -13.12 6.00
C ASN A 122 0.70 -13.90 7.29
N LEU A 123 -0.30 -13.50 8.09
CA LEU A 123 -0.66 -14.21 9.32
C LEU A 123 -1.67 -15.33 9.04
N TYR A 124 -1.76 -16.25 9.99
CA TYR A 124 -2.59 -17.44 9.90
C TYR A 124 -4.07 -17.08 9.72
N MET A 125 -4.78 -17.79 8.84
CA MET A 125 -6.20 -17.60 8.54
C MET A 125 -6.59 -16.20 8.01
N VAL A 126 -5.67 -15.43 7.45
CA VAL A 126 -5.97 -14.14 6.82
C VAL A 126 -5.90 -14.29 5.30
N ALA A 127 -7.03 -14.13 4.61
CA ALA A 127 -7.07 -14.09 3.14
C ALA A 127 -6.80 -12.70 2.60
N GLU A 128 -7.43 -11.68 3.19
CA GLU A 128 -7.26 -10.28 2.82
C GLU A 128 -7.52 -9.37 4.02
N SER A 129 -6.87 -8.24 4.05
CA SER A 129 -7.09 -7.23 5.07
C SER A 129 -7.16 -5.82 4.51
N LEU A 130 -7.80 -4.93 5.27
CA LEU A 130 -7.89 -3.50 4.99
C LEU A 130 -7.79 -2.73 6.31
N VAL A 131 -6.79 -1.88 6.44
CA VAL A 131 -6.61 -1.02 7.61
C VAL A 131 -7.24 0.33 7.37
N ILE A 132 -8.09 0.76 8.30
CA ILE A 132 -8.78 2.04 8.27
C ILE A 132 -8.57 2.80 9.59
N GLU A 133 -8.75 4.10 9.55
CA GLU A 133 -8.82 4.92 10.75
C GLU A 133 -10.26 4.93 11.29
N ASN A 134 -10.40 4.73 12.57
CA ASN A 134 -11.66 4.82 13.29
C ASN A 134 -11.47 5.53 14.63
N ASN A 135 -11.99 6.77 14.77
CA ASN A 135 -11.89 7.59 15.98
C ASN A 135 -10.45 7.75 16.49
N GLY A 136 -9.50 8.06 15.60
CA GLY A 136 -8.10 8.26 15.93
C GLY A 136 -7.31 6.98 16.21
N LYS A 137 -7.90 5.80 15.98
CA LYS A 137 -7.26 4.49 16.12
C LYS A 137 -7.31 3.70 14.83
N LEU A 138 -6.33 2.83 14.62
CA LEU A 138 -6.35 1.92 13.48
C LEU A 138 -7.24 0.71 13.80
N THR A 139 -8.09 0.36 12.84
CA THR A 139 -8.90 -0.85 12.85
C THR A 139 -8.60 -1.65 11.58
N ALA A 140 -8.34 -2.93 11.72
CA ALA A 140 -8.18 -3.82 10.59
C ALA A 140 -9.49 -4.58 10.31
N LEU A 141 -9.98 -4.48 9.09
CA LEU A 141 -11.02 -5.35 8.58
C LEU A 141 -10.31 -6.56 7.97
N VAL A 142 -10.70 -7.77 8.34
CA VAL A 142 -10.06 -8.99 7.87
C VAL A 142 -11.09 -9.94 7.29
N VAL A 143 -10.85 -10.38 6.06
CA VAL A 143 -11.55 -11.53 5.46
C VAL A 143 -10.74 -12.77 5.84
N PRO A 144 -11.31 -13.70 6.62
CA PRO A 144 -10.66 -14.96 6.95
C PRO A 144 -10.45 -15.84 5.71
N ASP A 145 -9.43 -16.67 5.73
CA ASP A 145 -9.23 -17.71 4.73
C ASP A 145 -10.18 -18.89 5.02
N TYR A 146 -11.39 -18.78 4.49
CA TYR A 146 -12.42 -19.80 4.66
C TYR A 146 -12.10 -21.14 3.96
N GLU A 147 -11.26 -21.11 2.90
CA GLU A 147 -10.83 -22.33 2.23
C GLU A 147 -9.87 -23.11 3.13
N LEU A 148 -8.90 -22.42 3.71
CA LEU A 148 -7.96 -22.99 4.69
C LEU A 148 -8.71 -23.46 5.95
N ALA A 149 -9.65 -22.65 6.47
CA ALA A 149 -10.45 -23.01 7.64
C ALA A 149 -11.23 -24.31 7.42
N ASN A 150 -11.84 -24.49 6.24
CA ASN A 150 -12.53 -25.73 5.87
C ASN A 150 -11.56 -26.91 5.73
N ALA A 151 -10.40 -26.71 5.11
CA ALA A 151 -9.39 -27.76 4.92
C ALA A 151 -8.81 -28.26 6.25
N GLU A 152 -8.63 -27.37 7.22
CA GLU A 152 -8.12 -27.68 8.56
C GLU A 152 -9.22 -28.01 9.58
N HIS A 153 -10.48 -28.04 9.17
CA HIS A 153 -11.63 -28.30 10.03
C HIS A 153 -11.73 -27.34 11.24
N ILE A 154 -11.39 -26.06 11.01
CA ILE A 154 -11.48 -25.02 12.03
C ILE A 154 -12.96 -24.64 12.23
N ASP A 155 -13.40 -24.66 13.48
CA ASP A 155 -14.71 -24.14 13.86
C ASP A 155 -14.75 -22.62 13.65
N MET A 156 -15.79 -22.13 12.98
CA MET A 156 -15.99 -20.71 12.75
C MET A 156 -16.09 -19.88 14.05
N GLU A 157 -16.50 -20.52 15.13
CA GLU A 157 -16.54 -19.88 16.47
C GLU A 157 -15.14 -19.58 17.02
N ARG A 158 -14.09 -20.23 16.50
CA ARG A 158 -12.69 -19.97 16.88
C ARG A 158 -12.05 -18.83 16.12
N LEU A 159 -12.62 -18.37 15.00
CA LEU A 159 -12.03 -17.29 14.22
C LEU A 159 -11.79 -16.01 15.01
N PRO A 160 -12.67 -15.54 15.91
CA PRO A 160 -12.38 -14.36 16.73
C PRO A 160 -11.15 -14.52 17.63
N GLU A 161 -10.92 -15.72 18.18
CA GLU A 161 -9.74 -16.03 19.00
C GLU A 161 -8.47 -15.96 18.17
N ILE A 162 -8.47 -16.63 17.00
CA ILE A 162 -7.36 -16.61 16.03
C ILE A 162 -7.05 -15.15 15.59
N MET A 163 -8.06 -14.34 15.30
CA MET A 163 -7.87 -12.94 14.92
C MET A 163 -7.31 -12.09 16.07
N ASN A 164 -7.64 -12.41 17.31
CA ASN A 164 -7.04 -11.74 18.47
C ASN A 164 -5.55 -12.13 18.66
N GLU A 165 -5.18 -13.38 18.41
CA GLU A 165 -3.79 -13.81 18.39
C GLU A 165 -3.02 -13.09 17.27
N ASN A 166 -3.60 -13.01 16.07
CA ASN A 166 -3.04 -12.25 14.95
C ASN A 166 -2.85 -10.76 15.28
N LEU A 167 -3.81 -10.14 15.97
CA LEU A 167 -3.70 -8.76 16.42
C LEU A 167 -2.50 -8.56 17.36
N GLN A 168 -2.33 -9.46 18.32
CA GLN A 168 -1.20 -9.41 19.24
C GLN A 168 0.13 -9.58 18.49
N GLN A 169 0.22 -10.57 17.60
CA GLN A 169 1.40 -10.82 16.78
C GLN A 169 1.72 -9.63 15.87
N LEU A 170 0.75 -9.09 15.14
CA LEU A 170 0.90 -7.92 14.29
C LEU A 170 1.49 -6.74 15.07
N ASN A 171 0.93 -6.46 16.26
CA ASN A 171 1.35 -5.35 17.11
C ASN A 171 2.76 -5.48 17.70
N THR A 172 3.41 -6.65 17.56
CA THR A 172 4.85 -6.81 17.82
C THR A 172 5.72 -6.49 16.61
N MET A 173 5.14 -6.45 15.41
CA MET A 173 5.85 -6.29 14.14
C MET A 173 5.83 -4.85 13.60
N VAL A 174 4.99 -3.99 14.18
CA VAL A 174 4.76 -2.61 13.74
C VAL A 174 5.25 -1.60 14.78
N ALA A 175 5.50 -0.36 14.35
CA ALA A 175 5.89 0.71 15.26
C ALA A 175 4.75 1.08 16.23
N ALA A 176 5.08 1.75 17.33
CA ALA A 176 4.10 2.05 18.38
C ALA A 176 2.91 2.89 17.89
N TYR A 177 3.13 3.77 16.92
CA TYR A 177 2.10 4.62 16.31
C TYR A 177 1.28 3.92 15.22
N GLU A 178 1.73 2.76 14.74
CA GLU A 178 1.07 1.91 13.74
C GLU A 178 0.23 0.79 14.37
N LYS A 179 0.20 0.70 15.68
CA LYS A 179 -0.53 -0.37 16.37
C LYS A 179 -2.01 -0.34 16.03
N VAL A 180 -2.51 -1.49 15.61
CA VAL A 180 -3.93 -1.72 15.35
C VAL A 180 -4.65 -1.95 16.67
N ALA A 181 -5.77 -1.26 16.90
CA ALA A 181 -6.53 -1.35 18.13
C ALA A 181 -7.40 -2.60 18.17
N ASN A 182 -7.97 -2.99 17.04
CA ASN A 182 -8.84 -4.16 16.92
C ASN A 182 -8.86 -4.72 15.51
N ILE A 183 -9.20 -6.01 15.39
CA ILE A 183 -9.55 -6.67 14.14
C ILE A 183 -11.06 -6.90 14.11
N VAL A 184 -11.69 -6.54 13.00
CA VAL A 184 -13.10 -6.80 12.71
C VAL A 184 -13.18 -7.83 11.58
N ILE A 185 -13.82 -8.95 11.82
CA ILE A 185 -14.03 -9.97 10.79
C ILE A 185 -15.03 -9.45 9.78
N HIS A 186 -14.56 -9.30 8.54
CA HIS A 186 -15.40 -8.98 7.38
C HIS A 186 -15.76 -10.28 6.67
N ARG A 187 -17.06 -10.58 6.58
CA ARG A 187 -17.52 -11.91 6.15
C ARG A 187 -17.49 -12.11 4.64
N GLU A 188 -17.52 -11.03 3.89
CA GLU A 188 -17.57 -11.04 2.43
C GLU A 188 -16.22 -10.61 1.85
N GLU A 189 -15.90 -11.01 0.63
CA GLU A 189 -14.73 -10.47 -0.07
C GLU A 189 -14.87 -8.97 -0.29
N PHE A 190 -13.74 -8.26 -0.22
CA PHE A 190 -13.75 -6.84 -0.53
C PHE A 190 -14.09 -6.59 -2.01
N ILE A 191 -14.87 -5.54 -2.26
CA ILE A 191 -15.15 -5.07 -3.62
C ILE A 191 -13.88 -4.49 -4.22
N LYS A 192 -13.49 -5.01 -5.38
CA LYS A 192 -12.24 -4.68 -6.05
C LYS A 192 -12.48 -3.94 -7.37
N THR A 193 -11.46 -3.24 -7.79
CA THR A 193 -11.34 -2.71 -9.15
C THR A 193 -11.04 -3.86 -10.13
N PRO A 194 -11.16 -3.64 -11.48
CA PRO A 194 -10.70 -4.62 -12.46
C PRO A 194 -9.23 -5.04 -12.31
N LYS A 195 -8.38 -4.16 -11.74
CA LYS A 195 -6.97 -4.43 -11.40
C LYS A 195 -6.79 -5.17 -10.06
N ARG A 196 -7.86 -5.69 -9.46
CA ARG A 196 -7.89 -6.39 -8.17
C ARG A 196 -7.50 -5.57 -6.94
N SER A 197 -7.42 -4.25 -7.03
CA SER A 197 -7.21 -3.38 -5.86
C SER A 197 -8.52 -3.16 -5.11
N ILE A 198 -8.50 -3.23 -3.78
CA ILE A 198 -9.67 -2.98 -2.93
C ILE A 198 -10.16 -1.53 -3.12
N LYS A 199 -11.46 -1.36 -3.30
CA LYS A 199 -12.10 -0.03 -3.35
C LYS A 199 -12.23 0.54 -1.92
N ARG A 200 -11.12 0.99 -1.34
CA ARG A 200 -11.03 1.46 0.06
C ARG A 200 -12.11 2.44 0.45
N TYR A 201 -12.52 3.34 -0.45
CA TYR A 201 -13.55 4.35 -0.21
C TYR A 201 -14.94 3.80 0.15
N LEU A 202 -15.16 2.51 -0.06
CA LEU A 202 -16.39 1.82 0.36
C LEU A 202 -16.35 1.39 1.83
N TYR A 203 -15.17 1.34 2.46
CA TYR A 203 -14.93 0.75 3.77
C TYR A 203 -14.42 1.82 4.75
N THR A 204 -15.22 2.86 4.98
CA THR A 204 -14.94 3.83 6.04
C THR A 204 -15.64 3.42 7.33
N ALA A 205 -15.11 3.86 8.48
CA ALA A 205 -15.71 3.56 9.79
C ALA A 205 -17.20 3.98 9.86
N GLU A 206 -17.54 5.12 9.24
CA GLU A 206 -18.93 5.61 9.16
C GLU A 206 -19.83 4.66 8.37
N ARG A 207 -19.38 4.20 7.18
CA ARG A 207 -20.18 3.31 6.31
C ARG A 207 -20.39 1.93 6.91
N LEU A 208 -19.45 1.48 7.70
CA LEU A 208 -19.50 0.18 8.37
C LEU A 208 -20.21 0.23 9.73
N ASN A 209 -20.67 1.41 10.15
CA ASN A 209 -21.27 1.63 11.46
C ASN A 209 -20.41 1.05 12.60
N LEU A 210 -19.09 1.16 12.47
CA LEU A 210 -18.15 0.76 13.52
C LEU A 210 -18.22 1.79 14.65
N GLN A 211 -19.32 1.77 15.38
CA GLN A 211 -19.46 2.60 16.57
C GLN A 211 -18.88 1.84 17.76
N GLN A 212 -17.90 2.47 18.42
CA GLN A 212 -17.33 2.36 19.75
C GLN A 212 -17.07 0.96 20.33
#